data_f608521d0f2b1330636edd15e9a4e997
#
_entry.id   f608521d0f2b1330636edd15e9a4e997
#
_cell.length_a   1.000
_cell.length_b   1.000
_cell.length_c   1.000
_cell.angle_alpha   90.00
_cell.angle_beta   90.00
_cell.angle_gamma   90.00
#
_symmetry.space_group_name_H-M   'P 1'
#
loop_
_entity.id
_entity.type
_entity.pdbx_description
1 polymer ?
#
loop_
_entity_poly.entity_id
_entity_poly.type
_entity_poly.pdbx_seq_one_letter_code
_entity_poly.pdbx_strand_id
1 'polypeptide(L)'
;MGFFDLFKKKQDTAAPQEAAQTEARSSEAPARRQEELNAGLEKTKSGLFSKLARAVAGRSTVDASVLDDLEEVLITSDVGVETTVKIIERIEARAARDKYMNTAELHSILRDEIARLLEEAHGSAENFGLDVREGEPYVVMVVGVNGAGKTTTIGKLAAKLTRAGRKVWIGAADTFRAAAIDQLGVWAERAGATMIRQEMGSDPASVAFDTLKSAKANGADVVLIDTAGRLHNKIGLMNELTKIRNVMAKVIPGAPHEVMLVLDGSTGQNAFEQARQFTQATQVTSLTITKLDGTAKGGVVIGISDRFRIPVRYIGIGEGIDQLRMFDRREFVDALFGETGK
;
A
#
# COMPACT_ATOMS: atom_id res chain seq x y z
N MET A 1 29.24 -30.17 56.60
CA MET A 1 27.87 -29.73 56.64
C MET A 1 27.77 -28.55 55.72
N GLY A 2 27.17 -28.77 54.57
CA GLY A 2 27.30 -27.89 53.39
C GLY A 2 26.29 -26.80 53.33
N PHE A 3 26.75 -25.71 52.76
CA PHE A 3 26.11 -24.42 52.58
C PHE A 3 25.21 -24.40 51.30
N PHE A 4 24.49 -25.48 50.97
CA PHE A 4 23.78 -25.63 49.68
C PHE A 4 22.27 -25.79 49.78
N ASP A 5 21.61 -25.51 50.91
CA ASP A 5 20.16 -25.76 51.05
C ASP A 5 19.26 -24.51 51.19
N LEU A 6 19.72 -23.31 50.76
CA LEU A 6 18.92 -22.09 50.95
C LEU A 6 18.41 -21.45 49.65
N PHE A 7 18.49 -22.11 48.48
CA PHE A 7 18.02 -21.56 47.20
C PHE A 7 16.99 -22.42 46.45
N LYS A 8 16.18 -23.18 47.19
CA LYS A 8 15.10 -23.96 46.57
C LYS A 8 13.76 -23.67 47.21
N LYS A 9 13.20 -22.45 46.98
CA LYS A 9 11.76 -22.18 47.10
C LYS A 9 11.45 -20.74 46.66
N LYS A 10 11.37 -20.49 45.35
CA LYS A 10 10.56 -19.41 44.73
C LYS A 10 10.61 -19.51 43.19
N GLN A 11 10.03 -20.55 42.67
CA GLN A 11 9.61 -20.64 41.26
C GLN A 11 8.43 -21.57 41.27
N ASP A 12 7.22 -21.00 41.18
CA ASP A 12 6.02 -21.62 40.66
C ASP A 12 4.80 -20.80 41.10
N THR A 13 4.52 -19.67 40.40
CA THR A 13 3.15 -19.07 40.32
C THR A 13 3.03 -17.96 39.27
N ALA A 14 4.04 -17.64 38.43
CA ALA A 14 3.95 -16.56 37.45
C ALA A 14 3.65 -17.04 36.00
N ALA A 15 3.85 -18.27 35.65
CA ALA A 15 3.77 -18.78 34.30
C ALA A 15 2.37 -18.80 33.65
N PRO A 16 1.24 -19.04 34.36
CA PRO A 16 -0.09 -19.08 33.72
C PRO A 16 -0.65 -17.69 33.35
N GLN A 17 -0.29 -16.64 34.09
CA GLN A 17 -0.82 -15.30 33.83
C GLN A 17 -0.09 -14.57 32.71
N GLU A 18 1.22 -14.78 32.54
CA GLU A 18 1.95 -14.19 31.39
C GLU A 18 1.61 -14.86 30.08
N ALA A 19 1.40 -16.18 30.06
CA ALA A 19 0.96 -16.89 28.86
C ALA A 19 -0.45 -16.45 28.42
N ALA A 20 -1.39 -16.33 29.35
CA ALA A 20 -2.74 -15.84 29.08
C ALA A 20 -2.77 -14.38 28.64
N GLN A 21 -1.89 -13.52 29.17
CA GLN A 21 -1.76 -12.13 28.73
C GLN A 21 -1.07 -12.00 27.35
N THR A 22 -0.18 -12.92 27.00
CA THR A 22 0.47 -12.96 25.69
C THR A 22 -0.49 -13.48 24.63
N GLU A 23 -1.29 -14.49 24.93
CA GLU A 23 -2.36 -14.99 24.03
C GLU A 23 -3.47 -13.96 23.86
N ALA A 24 -3.92 -13.27 24.90
CA ALA A 24 -4.90 -12.18 24.80
C ALA A 24 -4.37 -11.02 23.96
N ARG A 25 -3.12 -10.61 24.13
CA ARG A 25 -2.46 -9.59 23.30
C ARG A 25 -2.30 -10.02 21.84
N SER A 26 -2.07 -11.31 21.58
CA SER A 26 -1.96 -11.83 20.21
C SER A 26 -3.31 -11.94 19.50
N SER A 27 -4.41 -12.16 20.23
CA SER A 27 -5.77 -12.19 19.68
C SER A 27 -6.39 -10.80 19.50
N GLU A 28 -6.05 -9.82 20.33
CA GLU A 28 -6.52 -8.43 20.20
C GLU A 28 -5.86 -7.68 19.01
N ALA A 29 -4.64 -8.04 18.64
CA ALA A 29 -3.90 -7.37 17.56
C ALA A 29 -4.57 -7.51 16.18
N PRO A 30 -5.10 -8.66 15.74
CA PRO A 30 -5.81 -8.78 14.46
C PRO A 30 -7.15 -8.03 14.46
N ALA A 31 -7.95 -8.14 15.52
CA ALA A 31 -9.24 -7.45 15.62
C ALA A 31 -9.09 -5.92 15.57
N ARG A 32 -8.14 -5.38 16.34
CA ARG A 32 -7.82 -3.96 16.33
C ARG A 32 -7.30 -3.47 14.97
N ARG A 33 -6.53 -4.30 14.26
CA ARG A 33 -6.10 -4.02 12.89
C ARG A 33 -7.29 -3.90 11.94
N GLN A 34 -8.23 -4.82 12.03
CA GLN A 34 -9.42 -4.79 11.18
C GLN A 34 -10.32 -3.59 11.49
N GLU A 35 -10.49 -3.22 12.77
CA GLU A 35 -11.23 -2.02 13.17
C GLU A 35 -10.63 -0.74 12.59
N GLU A 36 -9.31 -0.56 12.68
CA GLU A 36 -8.62 0.60 12.11
C GLU A 36 -8.71 0.64 10.57
N LEU A 37 -8.66 -0.52 9.91
CA LEU A 37 -8.85 -0.63 8.46
C LEU A 37 -10.30 -0.26 8.09
N ASN A 38 -11.28 -0.79 8.81
CA ASN A 38 -12.69 -0.48 8.61
C ASN A 38 -12.94 1.03 8.79
N ALA A 39 -12.40 1.64 9.84
CA ALA A 39 -12.52 3.08 10.06
C ALA A 39 -11.87 3.91 8.95
N GLY A 40 -10.69 3.49 8.47
CA GLY A 40 -10.00 4.14 7.36
C GLY A 40 -10.68 3.99 6.01
N LEU A 41 -11.47 2.94 5.80
CA LEU A 41 -12.21 2.68 4.56
C LEU A 41 -13.71 3.01 4.65
N GLU A 42 -14.18 3.60 5.75
CA GLU A 42 -15.60 3.84 6.00
C GLU A 42 -16.30 4.62 4.89
N LYS A 43 -15.66 5.69 4.37
CA LYS A 43 -16.21 6.46 3.24
C LYS A 43 -16.27 5.68 1.95
N THR A 44 -15.26 4.87 1.68
CA THR A 44 -15.23 3.98 0.51
C THR A 44 -16.32 2.92 0.62
N LYS A 45 -16.40 2.27 1.79
CA LYS A 45 -17.39 1.25 2.08
C LYS A 45 -18.81 1.81 1.98
N SER A 46 -19.12 2.89 2.69
CA SER A 46 -20.45 3.49 2.68
C SER A 46 -20.85 3.99 1.29
N GLY A 47 -19.92 4.54 0.52
CA GLY A 47 -20.14 4.96 -0.86
C GLY A 47 -20.48 3.80 -1.80
N LEU A 48 -19.67 2.74 -1.82
CA LEU A 48 -19.87 1.57 -2.66
C LEU A 48 -21.10 0.76 -2.20
N PHE A 49 -21.19 0.47 -0.89
CA PHE A 49 -22.26 -0.34 -0.33
C PHE A 49 -23.63 0.30 -0.49
N SER A 50 -23.77 1.60 -0.23
CA SER A 50 -25.05 2.29 -0.39
C SER A 50 -25.54 2.32 -1.82
N LYS A 51 -24.65 2.38 -2.80
CA LYS A 51 -24.97 2.31 -4.22
C LYS A 51 -25.41 0.89 -4.60
N LEU A 52 -24.66 -0.14 -4.17
CA LEU A 52 -25.00 -1.55 -4.38
C LEU A 52 -26.35 -1.90 -3.78
N ALA A 53 -26.61 -1.49 -2.53
CA ALA A 53 -27.89 -1.72 -1.88
C ALA A 53 -29.07 -1.10 -2.65
N ARG A 54 -28.89 0.08 -3.23
CA ARG A 54 -29.91 0.72 -4.08
C ARG A 54 -30.12 -0.04 -5.40
N ALA A 55 -29.04 -0.49 -6.04
CA ALA A 55 -29.12 -1.23 -7.31
C ALA A 55 -29.95 -2.52 -7.19
N VAL A 56 -29.92 -3.17 -6.03
CA VAL A 56 -30.65 -4.42 -5.77
C VAL A 56 -31.96 -4.25 -4.97
N ALA A 57 -32.29 -3.03 -4.54
CA ALA A 57 -33.46 -2.78 -3.70
C ALA A 57 -34.77 -3.16 -4.40
N GLY A 58 -35.59 -3.96 -3.71
CA GLY A 58 -36.91 -4.40 -4.21
C GLY A 58 -36.86 -5.48 -5.31
N ARG A 59 -35.68 -6.03 -5.63
CA ARG A 59 -35.50 -7.10 -6.62
C ARG A 59 -35.18 -8.42 -5.93
N SER A 60 -35.76 -9.49 -6.42
CA SER A 60 -35.57 -10.86 -5.86
C SER A 60 -34.57 -11.71 -6.67
N THR A 61 -34.36 -11.35 -7.95
CA THR A 61 -33.52 -12.10 -8.89
C THR A 61 -32.52 -11.20 -9.55
N VAL A 62 -31.39 -11.74 -9.98
CA VAL A 62 -30.37 -11.04 -10.76
C VAL A 62 -30.73 -11.18 -12.24
N ASP A 63 -31.28 -10.13 -12.80
CA ASP A 63 -31.59 -9.99 -14.23
C ASP A 63 -30.63 -8.98 -14.91
N ALA A 64 -30.77 -8.78 -16.21
CA ALA A 64 -29.96 -7.86 -16.98
C ALA A 64 -29.98 -6.43 -16.38
N SER A 65 -31.14 -5.96 -15.90
CA SER A 65 -31.28 -4.64 -15.31
C SER A 65 -30.51 -4.48 -13.98
N VAL A 66 -30.39 -5.55 -13.19
CA VAL A 66 -29.56 -5.56 -11.97
C VAL A 66 -28.09 -5.49 -12.34
N LEU A 67 -27.69 -6.18 -13.41
CA LEU A 67 -26.29 -6.16 -13.89
C LEU A 67 -25.90 -4.79 -14.46
N ASP A 68 -26.81 -4.13 -15.20
CA ASP A 68 -26.62 -2.76 -15.70
C ASP A 68 -26.44 -1.78 -14.53
N ASP A 69 -27.29 -1.86 -13.51
CA ASP A 69 -27.18 -1.02 -12.31
C ASP A 69 -25.88 -1.30 -11.53
N LEU A 70 -25.44 -2.56 -11.49
CA LEU A 70 -24.17 -2.95 -10.86
C LEU A 70 -22.97 -2.40 -11.65
N GLU A 71 -23.02 -2.44 -12.98
CA GLU A 71 -22.00 -1.86 -13.85
C GLU A 71 -21.86 -0.36 -13.56
N GLU A 72 -22.96 0.39 -13.51
CA GLU A 72 -22.97 1.82 -13.19
C GLU A 72 -22.33 2.09 -11.82
N VAL A 73 -22.67 1.26 -10.80
CA VAL A 73 -22.10 1.38 -9.45
C VAL A 73 -20.60 1.19 -9.47
N LEU A 74 -20.08 0.16 -10.15
CA LEU A 74 -18.66 -0.12 -10.22
C LEU A 74 -17.88 0.99 -10.94
N ILE A 75 -18.40 1.47 -12.08
CA ILE A 75 -17.81 2.57 -12.84
C ILE A 75 -17.79 3.87 -12.00
N THR A 76 -18.91 4.23 -11.37
CA THR A 76 -19.00 5.45 -10.53
C THR A 76 -18.23 5.36 -9.22
N SER A 77 -17.74 4.18 -8.86
CA SER A 77 -16.84 3.94 -7.74
C SER A 77 -15.36 3.86 -8.15
N ASP A 78 -15.05 4.27 -9.40
CA ASP A 78 -13.70 4.31 -9.99
C ASP A 78 -13.01 2.93 -10.10
N VAL A 79 -13.77 1.83 -10.25
CA VAL A 79 -13.19 0.51 -10.57
C VAL A 79 -12.57 0.50 -11.97
N GLY A 80 -13.08 1.34 -12.88
CA GLY A 80 -12.64 1.42 -14.27
C GLY A 80 -13.42 0.49 -15.19
N VAL A 81 -13.65 0.93 -16.44
CA VAL A 81 -14.54 0.26 -17.39
C VAL A 81 -14.09 -1.18 -17.70
N GLU A 82 -12.80 -1.38 -18.04
CA GLU A 82 -12.28 -2.70 -18.42
C GLU A 82 -12.43 -3.74 -17.29
N THR A 83 -12.13 -3.34 -16.06
CA THR A 83 -12.27 -4.20 -14.88
C THR A 83 -13.73 -4.45 -14.52
N THR A 84 -14.59 -3.44 -14.66
CA THR A 84 -16.04 -3.56 -14.46
C THR A 84 -16.64 -4.59 -15.41
N VAL A 85 -16.37 -4.48 -16.72
CA VAL A 85 -16.85 -5.46 -17.71
C VAL A 85 -16.43 -6.89 -17.34
N LYS A 86 -15.18 -7.11 -16.95
CA LYS A 86 -14.71 -8.45 -16.50
C LYS A 86 -15.51 -8.96 -15.29
N ILE A 87 -15.80 -8.09 -14.32
CA ILE A 87 -16.57 -8.47 -13.13
C ILE A 87 -17.99 -8.86 -13.54
N ILE A 88 -18.66 -8.06 -14.37
CA ILE A 88 -20.01 -8.31 -14.83
C ILE A 88 -20.10 -9.61 -15.63
N GLU A 89 -19.21 -9.84 -16.61
CA GLU A 89 -19.15 -11.08 -17.39
C GLU A 89 -19.01 -12.33 -16.50
N ARG A 90 -18.18 -12.25 -15.45
CA ARG A 90 -18.00 -13.35 -14.49
C ARG A 90 -19.27 -13.60 -13.67
N ILE A 91 -19.96 -12.54 -13.25
CA ILE A 91 -21.23 -12.64 -12.53
C ILE A 91 -22.31 -13.23 -13.43
N GLU A 92 -22.42 -12.77 -14.69
CA GLU A 92 -23.35 -13.33 -15.69
C GLU A 92 -23.11 -14.82 -15.92
N ALA A 93 -21.86 -15.22 -16.14
CA ALA A 93 -21.51 -16.62 -16.35
C ALA A 93 -21.87 -17.48 -15.14
N ARG A 94 -21.73 -16.95 -13.91
CA ARG A 94 -22.13 -17.63 -12.68
C ARG A 94 -23.63 -17.70 -12.52
N ALA A 95 -24.35 -16.60 -12.81
CA ALA A 95 -25.82 -16.56 -12.79
C ALA A 95 -26.45 -17.56 -13.79
N ALA A 96 -25.90 -17.63 -15.01
CA ALA A 96 -26.35 -18.58 -16.02
C ALA A 96 -26.15 -20.05 -15.62
N ARG A 97 -25.07 -20.35 -14.90
CA ARG A 97 -24.77 -21.72 -14.43
C ARG A 97 -25.64 -22.15 -13.26
N ASP A 98 -25.82 -21.26 -12.29
CA ASP A 98 -26.45 -21.61 -11.01
C ASP A 98 -27.99 -21.45 -11.01
N LYS A 99 -28.61 -21.10 -12.15
CA LYS A 99 -30.04 -21.00 -12.52
C LYS A 99 -30.94 -20.12 -11.64
N TYR A 100 -30.61 -19.90 -10.38
CA TYR A 100 -31.32 -19.03 -9.45
C TYR A 100 -30.34 -18.30 -8.57
N MET A 101 -30.16 -17.03 -8.85
CA MET A 101 -29.33 -16.14 -8.03
C MET A 101 -30.26 -15.10 -7.42
N ASN A 102 -30.34 -15.08 -6.10
CA ASN A 102 -31.03 -14.01 -5.40
C ASN A 102 -30.08 -12.85 -5.12
N THR A 103 -30.64 -11.68 -4.84
CA THR A 103 -29.85 -10.47 -4.60
C THR A 103 -28.99 -10.51 -3.33
N ALA A 104 -29.31 -11.37 -2.36
CA ALA A 104 -28.49 -11.59 -1.18
C ALA A 104 -27.21 -12.39 -1.53
N GLU A 105 -27.30 -13.33 -2.46
CA GLU A 105 -26.15 -14.08 -2.98
C GLU A 105 -25.24 -13.22 -3.85
N LEU A 106 -25.81 -12.24 -4.59
CA LEU A 106 -25.03 -11.32 -5.45
C LEU A 106 -23.91 -10.61 -4.69
N HIS A 107 -24.18 -10.20 -3.46
CA HIS A 107 -23.20 -9.54 -2.60
C HIS A 107 -21.98 -10.43 -2.31
N SER A 108 -22.25 -11.71 -1.97
CA SER A 108 -21.19 -12.69 -1.73
C SER A 108 -20.41 -13.00 -3.00
N ILE A 109 -21.10 -13.10 -4.13
CA ILE A 109 -20.50 -13.40 -5.42
C ILE A 109 -19.60 -12.24 -5.88
N LEU A 110 -20.07 -11.01 -5.77
CA LEU A 110 -19.27 -9.82 -6.10
C LEU A 110 -18.01 -9.74 -5.23
N ARG A 111 -18.15 -9.99 -3.93
CA ARG A 111 -17.01 -10.08 -3.00
C ARG A 111 -16.00 -11.12 -3.45
N ASP A 112 -16.46 -12.33 -3.76
CA ASP A 112 -15.61 -13.45 -4.17
C ASP A 112 -14.92 -13.17 -5.51
N GLU A 113 -15.60 -12.56 -6.49
CA GLU A 113 -15.02 -12.23 -7.79
C GLU A 113 -13.99 -11.11 -7.68
N ILE A 114 -14.22 -10.09 -6.85
CA ILE A 114 -13.23 -9.05 -6.58
C ILE A 114 -12.00 -9.63 -5.85
N ALA A 115 -12.21 -10.50 -4.86
CA ALA A 115 -11.11 -11.16 -4.16
C ALA A 115 -10.25 -11.99 -5.13
N ARG A 116 -10.89 -12.76 -6.01
CA ARG A 116 -10.23 -13.56 -7.06
C ARG A 116 -9.46 -12.67 -8.04
N LEU A 117 -10.06 -11.56 -8.48
CA LEU A 117 -9.45 -10.62 -9.40
C LEU A 117 -8.18 -10.00 -8.80
N LEU A 118 -8.22 -9.60 -7.53
CA LEU A 118 -7.06 -9.13 -6.80
C LEU A 118 -5.99 -10.23 -6.62
N GLU A 119 -6.40 -11.49 -6.46
CA GLU A 119 -5.49 -12.62 -6.40
C GLU A 119 -4.76 -12.85 -7.72
N GLU A 120 -5.48 -12.85 -8.83
CA GLU A 120 -4.92 -12.97 -10.18
C GLU A 120 -3.94 -11.83 -10.52
N ALA A 121 -4.24 -10.60 -10.05
CA ALA A 121 -3.41 -9.43 -10.29
C ALA A 121 -2.08 -9.45 -9.51
N HIS A 122 -2.08 -10.01 -8.29
CA HIS A 122 -0.91 -9.99 -7.40
C HIS A 122 -0.05 -11.26 -7.51
N GLY A 123 -0.56 -12.34 -8.13
CA GLY A 123 0.13 -13.62 -8.19
C GLY A 123 0.51 -14.15 -6.80
N SER A 124 1.63 -14.86 -6.71
CA SER A 124 2.18 -15.37 -5.45
C SER A 124 2.97 -14.34 -4.63
N ALA A 125 2.86 -13.05 -4.94
CA ALA A 125 3.60 -11.97 -4.28
C ALA A 125 3.10 -11.66 -2.85
N GLU A 126 2.68 -12.68 -2.10
CA GLU A 126 2.27 -12.53 -0.68
C GLU A 126 3.45 -12.19 0.26
N ASN A 127 4.68 -12.44 -0.17
CA ASN A 127 5.87 -12.14 0.61
C ASN A 127 6.58 -10.90 0.06
N PHE A 128 6.10 -9.72 0.40
CA PHE A 128 6.87 -8.48 0.28
C PHE A 128 7.99 -8.38 1.34
N GLY A 129 8.68 -9.48 1.61
CA GLY A 129 9.91 -9.44 2.37
C GLY A 129 10.88 -8.47 1.72
N LEU A 130 11.50 -7.61 2.51
CA LEU A 130 12.68 -6.90 2.05
C LEU A 130 13.78 -7.95 1.91
N ASP A 131 14.22 -8.21 0.68
CA ASP A 131 15.38 -9.09 0.43
C ASP A 131 16.66 -8.33 0.82
N VAL A 132 16.81 -8.12 2.14
CA VAL A 132 17.98 -7.45 2.70
C VAL A 132 19.12 -8.47 2.71
N ARG A 133 20.10 -8.23 1.87
CA ARG A 133 21.31 -9.05 1.78
C ARG A 133 22.37 -8.52 2.74
N GLU A 134 23.16 -9.42 3.30
CA GLU A 134 24.26 -9.02 4.16
C GLU A 134 25.27 -8.17 3.38
N GLY A 135 25.54 -6.97 3.89
CA GLY A 135 26.50 -6.02 3.30
C GLY A 135 25.95 -5.14 2.16
N GLU A 136 24.70 -5.33 1.72
CA GLU A 136 24.08 -4.47 0.71
C GLU A 136 22.67 -4.04 1.12
N PRO A 137 22.37 -2.72 1.14
CA PRO A 137 21.05 -2.26 1.51
C PRO A 137 20.00 -2.56 0.42
N TYR A 138 18.78 -2.87 0.85
CA TYR A 138 17.62 -2.89 -0.05
C TYR A 138 17.22 -1.47 -0.44
N VAL A 139 17.22 -1.16 -1.73
CA VAL A 139 17.00 0.19 -2.26
C VAL A 139 15.61 0.33 -2.85
N VAL A 140 14.83 1.26 -2.31
CA VAL A 140 13.49 1.63 -2.80
C VAL A 140 13.53 3.03 -3.41
N MET A 141 13.18 3.14 -4.67
CA MET A 141 12.96 4.41 -5.35
C MET A 141 11.47 4.76 -5.31
N VAL A 142 11.11 5.86 -4.64
CA VAL A 142 9.71 6.26 -4.47
C VAL A 142 9.35 7.31 -5.51
N VAL A 143 8.41 6.98 -6.39
CA VAL A 143 7.96 7.83 -7.50
C VAL A 143 6.46 8.15 -7.42
N GLY A 144 5.99 9.15 -8.16
CA GLY A 144 4.58 9.57 -8.19
C GLY A 144 4.46 11.08 -8.29
N VAL A 145 3.26 11.57 -8.55
CA VAL A 145 3.00 13.02 -8.70
C VAL A 145 3.17 13.79 -7.39
N ASN A 146 3.35 15.11 -7.48
CA ASN A 146 3.33 15.97 -6.30
C ASN A 146 1.95 15.90 -5.63
N GLY A 147 1.95 15.83 -4.29
CA GLY A 147 0.72 15.70 -3.50
C GLY A 147 0.18 14.29 -3.38
N ALA A 148 0.72 13.29 -4.09
CA ALA A 148 0.29 11.90 -3.93
C ALA A 148 0.65 11.27 -2.57
N GLY A 149 1.48 11.92 -1.76
CA GLY A 149 1.86 11.41 -0.43
C GLY A 149 3.20 10.69 -0.38
N LYS A 150 4.11 10.87 -1.36
CA LYS A 150 5.44 10.24 -1.39
C LYS A 150 6.24 10.46 -0.11
N THR A 151 6.50 11.73 0.24
CA THR A 151 7.29 12.12 1.42
C THR A 151 6.69 11.56 2.72
N THR A 152 5.36 11.61 2.85
CA THR A 152 4.64 11.04 4.00
C THR A 152 4.75 9.50 4.03
N THR A 153 4.64 8.84 2.87
CA THR A 153 4.81 7.39 2.75
C THR A 153 6.21 6.96 3.15
N ILE A 154 7.25 7.67 2.68
CA ILE A 154 8.64 7.43 3.06
C ILE A 154 8.82 7.54 4.57
N GLY A 155 8.29 8.62 5.19
CA GLY A 155 8.40 8.82 6.63
C GLY A 155 7.73 7.71 7.45
N LYS A 156 6.51 7.30 7.06
CA LYS A 156 5.78 6.21 7.72
C LYS A 156 6.47 4.86 7.52
N LEU A 157 6.97 4.61 6.31
CA LEU A 157 7.71 3.37 6.01
C LEU A 157 9.02 3.31 6.78
N ALA A 158 9.78 4.41 6.83
CA ALA A 158 10.99 4.51 7.62
C ALA A 158 10.73 4.22 9.10
N ALA A 159 9.70 4.83 9.70
CA ALA A 159 9.33 4.58 11.08
C ALA A 159 8.93 3.11 11.34
N LYS A 160 8.25 2.49 10.40
CA LYS A 160 7.89 1.07 10.50
C LYS A 160 9.13 0.17 10.45
N LEU A 161 10.07 0.48 9.58
CA LEU A 161 11.31 -0.29 9.40
C LEU A 161 12.27 -0.12 10.59
N THR A 162 12.43 1.10 11.09
CA THR A 162 13.30 1.36 12.26
C THR A 162 12.74 0.71 13.54
N ARG A 163 11.40 0.72 13.73
CA ARG A 163 10.75 -0.03 14.84
C ARG A 163 10.96 -1.55 14.71
N ALA A 164 11.12 -2.06 13.48
CA ALA A 164 11.49 -3.44 13.22
C ALA A 164 13.00 -3.72 13.35
N GLY A 165 13.78 -2.77 13.89
CA GLY A 165 15.21 -2.88 14.11
C GLY A 165 16.09 -2.67 12.88
N ARG A 166 15.54 -2.16 11.77
CA ARG A 166 16.31 -1.91 10.54
C ARG A 166 17.00 -0.55 10.55
N LYS A 167 18.22 -0.50 10.04
CA LYS A 167 18.96 0.74 9.80
C LYS A 167 18.50 1.35 8.48
N VAL A 168 17.83 2.50 8.53
CA VAL A 168 17.20 3.15 7.38
C VAL A 168 17.91 4.44 7.00
N TRP A 169 18.24 4.58 5.71
CA TRP A 169 18.73 5.81 5.09
C TRP A 169 17.68 6.39 4.15
N ILE A 170 17.59 7.72 4.13
CA ILE A 170 16.64 8.44 3.27
C ILE A 170 17.43 9.44 2.42
N GLY A 171 17.22 9.44 1.11
CA GLY A 171 17.77 10.39 0.16
C GLY A 171 16.73 11.40 -0.31
N ALA A 172 17.00 12.69 -0.09
CA ALA A 172 16.10 13.78 -0.48
C ALA A 172 16.38 14.24 -1.93
N ALA A 173 15.96 13.42 -2.92
CA ALA A 173 16.20 13.73 -4.32
C ALA A 173 15.11 14.59 -4.99
N ASP A 174 14.06 15.07 -4.29
CA ASP A 174 13.21 16.18 -4.74
C ASP A 174 13.89 17.54 -4.41
N THR A 175 15.03 17.78 -5.03
CA THR A 175 15.97 18.88 -4.69
C THR A 175 15.43 20.28 -5.00
N PHE A 176 14.37 20.39 -5.78
CA PHE A 176 13.82 21.68 -6.19
C PHE A 176 12.69 22.20 -5.28
N ARG A 177 12.32 21.43 -4.25
CA ARG A 177 11.25 21.80 -3.32
C ARG A 177 11.77 21.87 -1.89
N ALA A 178 12.23 23.08 -1.47
CA ALA A 178 12.76 23.29 -0.12
C ALA A 178 11.82 22.75 0.96
N ALA A 179 10.52 23.07 0.88
CA ALA A 179 9.52 22.59 1.83
C ALA A 179 9.38 21.05 1.87
N ALA A 180 9.62 20.36 0.75
CA ALA A 180 9.60 18.90 0.72
C ALA A 180 10.84 18.32 1.42
N ILE A 181 12.01 18.92 1.22
CA ILE A 181 13.26 18.54 1.91
C ILE A 181 13.09 18.71 3.42
N ASP A 182 12.57 19.87 3.87
CA ASP A 182 12.37 20.16 5.29
C ASP A 182 11.32 19.19 5.90
N GLN A 183 10.23 18.95 5.21
CA GLN A 183 9.21 17.97 5.62
C GLN A 183 9.80 16.57 5.76
N LEU A 184 10.63 16.15 4.80
CA LEU A 184 11.30 14.85 4.84
C LEU A 184 12.28 14.77 6.02
N GLY A 185 12.96 15.87 6.36
CA GLY A 185 13.83 15.97 7.53
C GLY A 185 13.07 15.70 8.84
N VAL A 186 11.91 16.33 9.01
CA VAL A 186 11.04 16.09 10.17
C VAL A 186 10.60 14.62 10.24
N TRP A 187 10.27 14.00 9.12
CA TRP A 187 9.92 12.59 9.08
C TRP A 187 11.10 11.69 9.41
N ALA A 188 12.30 11.99 8.88
CA ALA A 188 13.53 11.22 9.14
C ALA A 188 13.87 11.23 10.64
N GLU A 189 13.81 12.40 11.28
CA GLU A 189 14.03 12.57 12.71
C GLU A 189 13.02 11.74 13.54
N ARG A 190 11.71 11.90 13.25
CA ARG A 190 10.66 11.13 13.94
C ARG A 190 10.77 9.62 13.76
N ALA A 191 11.27 9.19 12.61
CA ALA A 191 11.48 7.79 12.31
C ALA A 191 12.79 7.24 12.87
N GLY A 192 13.73 8.07 13.34
CA GLY A 192 15.06 7.65 13.71
C GLY A 192 15.90 7.16 12.52
N ALA A 193 15.64 7.70 11.32
CA ALA A 193 16.34 7.37 10.09
C ALA A 193 17.42 8.42 9.75
N THR A 194 18.51 7.99 9.11
CA THR A 194 19.55 8.89 8.63
C THR A 194 19.13 9.51 7.30
N MET A 195 19.13 10.83 7.19
CA MET A 195 18.80 11.55 5.97
C MET A 195 20.04 12.14 5.29
N ILE A 196 20.16 11.93 4.00
CA ILE A 196 21.15 12.58 3.13
C ILE A 196 20.43 13.59 2.25
N ARG A 197 20.90 14.82 2.27
CA ARG A 197 20.43 15.93 1.44
C ARG A 197 21.61 16.74 0.91
N GLN A 198 21.39 17.44 -0.18
CA GLN A 198 22.32 18.45 -0.72
C GLN A 198 21.61 19.80 -0.77
N GLU A 199 22.31 20.82 -1.26
CA GLU A 199 21.74 22.15 -1.46
C GLU A 199 20.56 22.12 -2.43
N MET A 200 19.64 23.07 -2.26
CA MET A 200 18.49 23.21 -3.15
C MET A 200 18.95 23.40 -4.61
N GLY A 201 18.34 22.66 -5.53
CA GLY A 201 18.71 22.70 -6.95
C GLY A 201 19.87 21.80 -7.35
N SER A 202 20.48 21.06 -6.41
CA SER A 202 21.48 20.04 -6.74
C SER A 202 20.89 18.95 -7.65
N ASP A 203 21.78 18.26 -8.37
CA ASP A 203 21.37 17.14 -9.22
C ASP A 203 20.75 15.99 -8.39
N PRO A 204 19.46 15.62 -8.61
CA PRO A 204 18.81 14.53 -7.89
C PRO A 204 19.58 13.21 -7.92
N ALA A 205 20.24 12.90 -9.03
CA ALA A 205 21.05 11.70 -9.17
C ALA A 205 22.32 11.74 -8.29
N SER A 206 22.88 12.91 -8.02
CA SER A 206 24.00 13.10 -7.08
C SER A 206 23.55 12.78 -5.65
N VAL A 207 22.37 13.25 -5.24
CA VAL A 207 21.79 12.93 -3.92
C VAL A 207 21.61 11.41 -3.77
N ALA A 208 21.05 10.75 -4.77
CA ALA A 208 20.88 9.30 -4.76
C ALA A 208 22.24 8.58 -4.64
N PHE A 209 23.24 9.02 -5.40
CA PHE A 209 24.59 8.46 -5.35
C PHE A 209 25.21 8.56 -3.95
N ASP A 210 25.20 9.76 -3.36
CA ASP A 210 25.77 9.99 -2.03
C ASP A 210 25.02 9.22 -0.95
N THR A 211 23.68 9.13 -1.07
CA THR A 211 22.87 8.36 -0.15
C THR A 211 23.26 6.88 -0.19
N LEU A 212 23.36 6.28 -1.36
CA LEU A 212 23.72 4.87 -1.50
C LEU A 212 25.15 4.59 -1.02
N LYS A 213 26.09 5.45 -1.35
CA LYS A 213 27.48 5.34 -0.85
C LYS A 213 27.56 5.42 0.66
N SER A 214 26.90 6.41 1.27
CA SER A 214 26.84 6.56 2.72
C SER A 214 26.17 5.34 3.38
N ALA A 215 25.03 4.91 2.84
CA ALA A 215 24.27 3.76 3.34
C ALA A 215 25.14 2.48 3.34
N LYS A 216 25.80 2.19 2.22
CA LYS A 216 26.68 1.00 2.07
C LYS A 216 27.87 1.07 3.06
N ALA A 217 28.49 2.23 3.20
CA ALA A 217 29.65 2.42 4.10
C ALA A 217 29.27 2.25 5.58
N ASN A 218 28.03 2.53 5.97
CA ASN A 218 27.55 2.47 7.36
C ASN A 218 26.67 1.24 7.66
N GLY A 219 26.63 0.28 6.75
CA GLY A 219 25.88 -0.97 6.96
C GLY A 219 24.37 -0.75 7.12
N ALA A 220 23.78 0.09 6.26
CA ALA A 220 22.34 0.29 6.21
C ALA A 220 21.64 -0.98 5.72
N ASP A 221 20.44 -1.27 6.25
CA ASP A 221 19.58 -2.34 5.76
C ASP A 221 18.71 -1.88 4.59
N VAL A 222 18.22 -0.63 4.65
CA VAL A 222 17.25 -0.10 3.68
C VAL A 222 17.58 1.35 3.32
N VAL A 223 17.44 1.65 2.03
CA VAL A 223 17.53 3.02 1.50
C VAL A 223 16.21 3.39 0.82
N LEU A 224 15.64 4.54 1.20
CA LEU A 224 14.45 5.12 0.60
C LEU A 224 14.83 6.42 -0.11
N ILE A 225 14.56 6.52 -1.42
CA ILE A 225 14.86 7.72 -2.20
C ILE A 225 13.57 8.45 -2.56
N ASP A 226 13.39 9.67 -2.01
CA ASP A 226 12.30 10.57 -2.40
C ASP A 226 12.63 11.27 -3.70
N THR A 227 11.73 11.25 -4.69
CA THR A 227 11.95 11.84 -6.01
C THR A 227 10.96 12.95 -6.31
N ALA A 228 11.29 13.83 -7.26
CA ALA A 228 10.38 14.82 -7.78
C ALA A 228 9.12 14.18 -8.40
N GLY A 229 8.03 14.95 -8.46
CA GLY A 229 6.75 14.48 -9.00
C GLY A 229 6.07 15.50 -9.92
N ARG A 230 6.83 16.30 -10.68
CA ARG A 230 6.32 17.37 -11.54
C ARG A 230 5.84 16.85 -12.89
N LEU A 231 4.69 16.18 -12.91
CA LEU A 231 4.16 15.52 -14.12
C LEU A 231 3.79 16.50 -15.26
N HIS A 232 3.58 17.79 -14.96
CA HIS A 232 3.37 18.81 -15.99
C HIS A 232 4.59 19.00 -16.93
N ASN A 233 5.82 18.70 -16.46
CA ASN A 233 7.01 18.56 -17.29
C ASN A 233 7.37 17.07 -17.44
N LYS A 234 6.50 16.32 -18.11
CA LYS A 234 6.59 14.87 -18.21
C LYS A 234 7.94 14.38 -18.72
N ILE A 235 8.43 14.92 -19.83
CA ILE A 235 9.67 14.46 -20.46
C ILE A 235 10.86 14.72 -19.53
N GLY A 236 10.96 15.91 -18.94
CA GLY A 236 12.01 16.25 -18.00
C GLY A 236 12.02 15.34 -16.77
N LEU A 237 10.85 15.13 -16.17
CA LEU A 237 10.70 14.23 -15.02
C LEU A 237 11.11 12.79 -15.35
N MET A 238 10.66 12.24 -16.47
CA MET A 238 10.97 10.86 -16.83
C MET A 238 12.45 10.64 -17.13
N ASN A 239 13.11 11.63 -17.75
CA ASN A 239 14.55 11.62 -17.95
C ASN A 239 15.31 11.69 -16.62
N GLU A 240 14.87 12.53 -15.68
CA GLU A 240 15.44 12.65 -14.34
C GLU A 240 15.32 11.33 -13.58
N LEU A 241 14.13 10.72 -13.53
CA LEU A 241 13.91 9.43 -12.86
C LEU A 241 14.75 8.31 -13.47
N THR A 242 14.88 8.29 -14.80
CA THR A 242 15.75 7.32 -15.50
C THR A 242 17.22 7.54 -15.13
N LYS A 243 17.68 8.78 -15.04
CA LYS A 243 19.03 9.12 -14.61
C LYS A 243 19.31 8.65 -13.18
N ILE A 244 18.40 8.94 -12.24
CA ILE A 244 18.48 8.50 -10.84
C ILE A 244 18.62 6.98 -10.78
N ARG A 245 17.73 6.24 -11.44
CA ARG A 245 17.75 4.77 -11.51
C ARG A 245 19.10 4.24 -12.03
N ASN A 246 19.60 4.80 -13.13
CA ASN A 246 20.87 4.37 -13.72
C ASN A 246 22.06 4.63 -12.80
N VAL A 247 22.04 5.72 -12.03
CA VAL A 247 23.07 6.01 -11.04
C VAL A 247 23.01 5.06 -9.86
N MET A 248 21.82 4.71 -9.37
CA MET A 248 21.66 3.71 -8.31
C MET A 248 22.27 2.36 -8.72
N ALA A 249 21.97 1.88 -9.94
CA ALA A 249 22.50 0.62 -10.46
C ALA A 249 24.03 0.59 -10.57
N LYS A 250 24.69 1.75 -10.74
CA LYS A 250 26.16 1.87 -10.75
C LYS A 250 26.78 1.77 -9.36
N VAL A 251 26.05 2.16 -8.31
CA VAL A 251 26.55 2.12 -6.92
C VAL A 251 26.29 0.76 -6.28
N ILE A 252 25.09 0.24 -6.50
CA ILE A 252 24.65 -1.08 -5.99
C ILE A 252 24.07 -1.85 -7.17
N PRO A 253 24.73 -2.95 -7.62
CA PRO A 253 24.22 -3.76 -8.73
C PRO A 253 22.78 -4.25 -8.45
N GLY A 254 21.89 -4.05 -9.41
CA GLY A 254 20.48 -4.40 -9.27
C GLY A 254 19.60 -3.35 -8.61
N ALA A 255 20.17 -2.26 -8.06
CA ALA A 255 19.36 -1.15 -7.53
C ALA A 255 18.75 -0.29 -8.65
N PRO A 256 17.57 0.32 -8.40
CA PRO A 256 16.71 0.10 -7.25
C PRO A 256 16.11 -1.29 -7.27
N HIS A 257 16.06 -1.97 -6.13
CA HIS A 257 15.43 -3.29 -5.98
C HIS A 257 13.91 -3.19 -6.07
N GLU A 258 13.38 -2.01 -5.72
CA GLU A 258 11.97 -1.69 -5.83
C GLU A 258 11.78 -0.26 -6.36
N VAL A 259 10.89 -0.12 -7.33
CA VAL A 259 10.34 1.18 -7.76
C VAL A 259 8.90 1.23 -7.27
N MET A 260 8.69 1.98 -6.18
CA MET A 260 7.39 2.13 -5.53
C MET A 260 6.67 3.35 -6.09
N LEU A 261 5.56 3.13 -6.79
CA LEU A 261 4.70 4.21 -7.26
C LEU A 261 3.65 4.54 -6.20
N VAL A 262 3.64 5.79 -5.76
CA VAL A 262 2.64 6.33 -4.82
C VAL A 262 1.55 7.05 -5.61
N LEU A 263 0.32 6.59 -5.44
CA LEU A 263 -0.89 7.12 -6.09
C LEU A 263 -1.85 7.65 -5.03
N ASP A 264 -2.52 8.77 -5.36
CA ASP A 264 -3.58 9.33 -4.54
C ASP A 264 -4.93 8.69 -4.94
N GLY A 265 -5.50 7.86 -4.05
CA GLY A 265 -6.76 7.16 -4.29
C GLY A 265 -7.95 8.09 -4.47
N SER A 266 -7.88 9.34 -3.99
CA SER A 266 -8.96 10.32 -4.17
C SER A 266 -9.06 10.87 -5.59
N THR A 267 -8.05 10.68 -6.43
CA THR A 267 -8.01 11.19 -7.81
C THR A 267 -8.75 10.31 -8.82
N GLY A 268 -9.22 9.12 -8.40
CA GLY A 268 -10.02 8.23 -9.23
C GLY A 268 -9.33 7.88 -10.55
N GLN A 269 -10.01 8.10 -11.69
CA GLN A 269 -9.49 7.75 -13.02
C GLN A 269 -8.15 8.42 -13.37
N ASN A 270 -7.81 9.56 -12.79
CA ASN A 270 -6.49 10.18 -12.99
C ASN A 270 -5.35 9.32 -12.46
N ALA A 271 -5.59 8.50 -11.43
CA ALA A 271 -4.58 7.58 -10.91
C ALA A 271 -4.18 6.51 -11.95
N PHE A 272 -5.11 6.06 -12.81
CA PHE A 272 -4.80 5.12 -13.90
C PHE A 272 -3.84 5.72 -14.93
N GLU A 273 -4.07 6.98 -15.32
CA GLU A 273 -3.19 7.64 -16.26
C GLU A 273 -1.80 7.87 -15.66
N GLN A 274 -1.72 8.25 -14.40
CA GLN A 274 -0.45 8.34 -13.67
C GLN A 274 0.26 6.98 -13.62
N ALA A 275 -0.45 5.92 -13.24
CA ALA A 275 0.12 4.56 -13.19
C ALA A 275 0.70 4.16 -14.55
N ARG A 276 -0.03 4.39 -15.64
CA ARG A 276 0.42 4.11 -17.00
C ARG A 276 1.71 4.86 -17.34
N GLN A 277 1.76 6.16 -17.04
CA GLN A 277 2.91 6.99 -17.39
C GLN A 277 4.17 6.63 -16.62
N PHE A 278 4.05 6.43 -15.30
CA PHE A 278 5.20 6.05 -14.47
C PHE A 278 5.69 4.64 -14.78
N THR A 279 4.78 3.67 -15.01
CA THR A 279 5.15 2.30 -15.36
C THR A 279 5.95 2.22 -16.66
N GLN A 280 5.55 2.99 -17.67
CA GLN A 280 6.29 3.04 -18.94
C GLN A 280 7.70 3.62 -18.80
N ALA A 281 7.90 4.57 -17.88
CA ALA A 281 9.16 5.28 -17.75
C ALA A 281 10.13 4.68 -16.73
N THR A 282 9.63 4.09 -15.64
CA THR A 282 10.49 3.73 -14.49
C THR A 282 10.47 2.25 -14.13
N GLN A 283 9.69 1.41 -14.83
CA GLN A 283 9.51 -0.01 -14.50
C GLN A 283 9.03 -0.19 -13.05
N VAL A 284 7.87 0.37 -12.74
CA VAL A 284 7.25 0.26 -11.41
C VAL A 284 7.09 -1.22 -11.02
N THR A 285 7.51 -1.56 -9.80
CA THR A 285 7.45 -2.92 -9.27
C THR A 285 6.45 -3.09 -8.14
N SER A 286 6.04 -1.98 -7.50
CA SER A 286 5.03 -1.99 -6.43
C SER A 286 4.21 -0.71 -6.42
N LEU A 287 3.00 -0.80 -5.89
CA LEU A 287 2.08 0.32 -5.71
C LEU A 287 1.85 0.62 -4.23
N THR A 288 1.72 1.90 -3.92
CA THR A 288 1.17 2.40 -2.67
C THR A 288 0.02 3.34 -2.98
N ILE A 289 -1.18 3.05 -2.47
CA ILE A 289 -2.37 3.87 -2.71
C ILE A 289 -2.72 4.60 -1.42
N THR A 290 -2.66 5.92 -1.45
CA THR A 290 -2.84 6.80 -0.29
C THR A 290 -4.22 7.44 -0.25
N LYS A 291 -4.57 8.08 0.86
CA LYS A 291 -5.79 8.90 1.07
C LYS A 291 -7.11 8.14 0.87
N LEU A 292 -7.12 6.85 1.17
CA LEU A 292 -8.34 6.05 1.07
C LEU A 292 -9.38 6.43 2.14
N ASP A 293 -8.95 6.99 3.27
CA ASP A 293 -9.79 7.53 4.34
C ASP A 293 -10.61 8.76 3.93
N GLY A 294 -10.16 9.47 2.92
CA GLY A 294 -10.78 10.69 2.42
C GLY A 294 -11.80 10.48 1.30
N THR A 295 -11.93 9.29 0.73
CA THR A 295 -12.61 9.09 -0.54
C THR A 295 -13.65 7.97 -0.53
N ALA A 296 -14.73 8.16 -1.31
CA ALA A 296 -15.67 7.09 -1.71
C ALA A 296 -15.20 6.32 -2.97
N LYS A 297 -14.01 6.64 -3.49
CA LYS A 297 -13.46 6.15 -4.77
C LYS A 297 -12.45 5.00 -4.60
N GLY A 298 -12.53 4.24 -3.53
CA GLY A 298 -11.59 3.15 -3.25
C GLY A 298 -11.62 1.99 -4.26
N GLY A 299 -12.60 1.94 -5.15
CA GLY A 299 -12.62 1.03 -6.30
C GLY A 299 -11.38 1.16 -7.20
N VAL A 300 -10.71 2.32 -7.17
CA VAL A 300 -9.44 2.54 -7.87
C VAL A 300 -8.37 1.50 -7.53
N VAL A 301 -8.36 0.98 -6.31
CA VAL A 301 -7.42 -0.09 -5.88
C VAL A 301 -7.65 -1.36 -6.72
N ILE A 302 -8.92 -1.73 -6.91
CA ILE A 302 -9.33 -2.92 -7.67
C ILE A 302 -8.92 -2.77 -9.13
N GLY A 303 -9.33 -1.66 -9.76
CA GLY A 303 -9.08 -1.42 -11.17
C GLY A 303 -7.60 -1.26 -11.53
N ILE A 304 -6.82 -0.53 -10.72
CA ILE A 304 -5.37 -0.38 -10.96
C ILE A 304 -4.66 -1.72 -10.79
N SER A 305 -5.04 -2.52 -9.77
CA SER A 305 -4.47 -3.85 -9.57
C SER A 305 -4.70 -4.76 -10.77
N ASP A 306 -5.94 -4.86 -11.26
CA ASP A 306 -6.30 -5.69 -12.42
C ASP A 306 -5.60 -5.23 -13.70
N ARG A 307 -5.64 -3.93 -13.98
CA ARG A 307 -5.15 -3.37 -15.25
C ARG A 307 -3.64 -3.45 -15.41
N PHE A 308 -2.89 -3.12 -14.36
CA PHE A 308 -1.42 -3.04 -14.45
C PHE A 308 -0.72 -4.30 -13.98
N ARG A 309 -1.39 -5.17 -13.24
CA ARG A 309 -0.82 -6.38 -12.63
C ARG A 309 0.45 -6.10 -11.83
N ILE A 310 0.51 -4.92 -11.24
CA ILE A 310 1.56 -4.51 -10.33
C ILE A 310 1.01 -4.65 -8.92
N PRO A 311 1.70 -5.36 -8.01
CA PRO A 311 1.17 -5.62 -6.68
C PRO A 311 1.03 -4.32 -5.86
N VAL A 312 -0.13 -4.14 -5.24
CA VAL A 312 -0.31 -3.12 -4.20
C VAL A 312 0.39 -3.62 -2.94
N ARG A 313 1.39 -2.87 -2.49
CA ARG A 313 2.17 -3.22 -1.31
C ARG A 313 1.65 -2.56 -0.04
N TYR A 314 1.27 -1.29 -0.15
CA TYR A 314 0.75 -0.52 0.98
C TYR A 314 -0.49 0.27 0.60
N ILE A 315 -1.33 0.52 1.61
CA ILE A 315 -2.44 1.47 1.55
C ILE A 315 -2.32 2.49 2.68
N GLY A 316 -2.57 3.76 2.36
CA GLY A 316 -2.65 4.86 3.32
C GLY A 316 -4.10 5.13 3.69
N ILE A 317 -4.41 4.96 4.97
CA ILE A 317 -5.75 5.04 5.55
C ILE A 317 -5.89 6.17 6.58
N GLY A 318 -5.07 7.21 6.44
CA GLY A 318 -5.09 8.40 7.28
C GLY A 318 -3.72 9.08 7.39
N GLU A 319 -3.62 10.15 8.20
CA GLU A 319 -2.42 10.98 8.32
C GLU A 319 -1.42 10.49 9.37
N GLY A 320 -1.86 9.71 10.37
CA GLY A 320 -1.03 9.22 11.47
C GLY A 320 0.14 8.34 10.99
N ILE A 321 1.22 8.31 11.77
CA ILE A 321 2.46 7.57 11.45
C ILE A 321 2.22 6.07 11.26
N ASP A 322 1.23 5.51 11.94
CA ASP A 322 0.88 4.08 11.88
C ASP A 322 -0.17 3.76 10.81
N GLN A 323 -0.71 4.79 10.13
CA GLN A 323 -1.78 4.65 9.13
C GLN A 323 -1.25 4.40 7.71
N LEU A 324 -0.12 3.72 7.59
CA LEU A 324 0.36 3.06 6.37
C LEU A 324 0.32 1.55 6.60
N ARG A 325 -0.63 0.88 5.96
CA ARG A 325 -0.87 -0.56 6.13
C ARG A 325 -0.25 -1.35 4.99
N MET A 326 0.32 -2.51 5.30
CA MET A 326 0.60 -3.52 4.28
C MET A 326 -0.75 -3.96 3.72
N PHE A 327 -0.84 -4.05 2.42
CA PHE A 327 -2.08 -4.45 1.75
C PHE A 327 -2.28 -5.94 1.89
N ASP A 328 -3.39 -6.32 2.51
CA ASP A 328 -3.92 -7.67 2.51
C ASP A 328 -5.23 -7.68 1.70
N ARG A 329 -5.29 -8.54 0.70
CA ARG A 329 -6.43 -8.64 -0.23
C ARG A 329 -7.73 -9.00 0.48
N ARG A 330 -7.66 -9.98 1.39
CA ARG A 330 -8.83 -10.48 2.10
C ARG A 330 -9.33 -9.45 3.09
N GLU A 331 -8.42 -8.90 3.92
CA GLU A 331 -8.77 -7.83 4.86
C GLU A 331 -9.39 -6.63 4.14
N PHE A 332 -8.84 -6.25 2.96
CA PHE A 332 -9.35 -5.13 2.16
C PHE A 332 -10.76 -5.42 1.62
N VAL A 333 -10.98 -6.59 1.02
CA VAL A 333 -12.29 -6.98 0.49
C VAL A 333 -13.30 -7.12 1.63
N ASP A 334 -12.92 -7.71 2.76
CA ASP A 334 -13.75 -7.82 3.95
C ASP A 334 -14.10 -6.45 4.53
N ALA A 335 -13.19 -5.49 4.50
CA ALA A 335 -13.47 -4.12 4.93
C ALA A 335 -14.45 -3.40 4.00
N LEU A 336 -14.41 -3.69 2.69
CA LEU A 336 -15.34 -3.09 1.71
C LEU A 336 -16.73 -3.73 1.74
N PHE A 337 -16.81 -5.07 1.90
CA PHE A 337 -18.03 -5.86 1.78
C PHE A 337 -18.53 -6.45 3.11
N GLY A 338 -17.73 -6.36 4.18
CA GLY A 338 -18.13 -6.86 5.49
C GLY A 338 -19.41 -6.19 5.98
N GLU A 339 -20.27 -6.94 6.62
CA GLU A 339 -21.50 -6.42 7.22
C GLU A 339 -21.16 -5.30 8.19
N THR A 340 -21.85 -4.16 8.07
CA THR A 340 -21.90 -3.16 9.14
C THR A 340 -22.47 -3.90 10.35
N GLY A 341 -21.64 -4.14 11.37
CA GLY A 341 -22.04 -4.79 12.60
C GLY A 341 -23.37 -4.21 13.07
N LYS A 342 -24.32 -5.11 13.39
CA LYS A 342 -25.58 -4.79 14.03
C LYS A 342 -25.36 -4.10 15.34
#